data_5f55ecdcd339050b1fcf299c853e2dff
#
_entry.id   5f55ecdcd339050b1fcf299c853e2dff
#
_cell.length_a   1.000
_cell.length_b   1.000
_cell.length_c   1.000
_cell.angle_alpha   90.00
_cell.angle_beta   90.00
_cell.angle_gamma   90.00
#
_symmetry.space_group_name_H-M   'P 1'
#
loop_
_entity.id
_entity.type
_entity.pdbx_description
1 polymer ?
#
loop_
_entity_poly.entity_id
_entity_poly.type
_entity_poly.pdbx_seq_one_letter_code
_entity_poly.pdbx_strand_id
1 'polypeptide(L)'
;MTEKKRILVVDDEPDFCSIVQGNLEKEGFAVEVAYDGNEGLAKVKANPPDAIVLDVMMPEKDGYAVCKEIKEDVKLRDIPIVMLTAVASHVTSTRYSHFDGMSMEADDYLPKPASAQDITQSLKNLLNL
;
A
#
# COMPACT_ATOMS: atom_id res chain seq x y z
N MET A 1 -14.04 -19.32 -14.70
CA MET A 1 -12.67 -19.10 -14.28
C MET A 1 -12.50 -17.72 -13.68
N THR A 2 -11.96 -17.67 -12.51
CA THR A 2 -11.86 -16.42 -11.79
C THR A 2 -10.50 -15.79 -12.01
N GLU A 3 -10.51 -14.53 -12.36
CA GLU A 3 -9.26 -13.81 -12.50
C GLU A 3 -8.67 -13.53 -11.12
N LYS A 4 -7.36 -13.57 -11.05
CA LYS A 4 -6.68 -13.23 -9.81
C LYS A 4 -6.79 -11.73 -9.57
N LYS A 5 -6.98 -11.36 -8.31
CA LYS A 5 -6.92 -9.96 -7.94
C LYS A 5 -5.46 -9.50 -8.06
N ARG A 6 -5.29 -8.29 -8.57
CA ARG A 6 -3.96 -7.74 -8.82
C ARG A 6 -3.60 -6.77 -7.72
N ILE A 7 -2.45 -6.99 -7.13
CA ILE A 7 -1.94 -6.17 -6.03
C ILE A 7 -0.64 -5.50 -6.48
N LEU A 8 -0.52 -4.21 -6.24
CA LEU A 8 0.73 -3.50 -6.46
C LEU A 8 1.36 -3.23 -5.10
N VAL A 9 2.61 -3.65 -4.93
CA VAL A 9 3.37 -3.40 -3.71
C VAL A 9 4.40 -2.32 -4.02
N VAL A 10 4.35 -1.21 -3.30
CA VAL A 10 5.25 -0.08 -3.51
C VAL A 10 6.09 0.10 -2.26
N ASP A 11 7.38 -0.24 -2.34
CA ASP A 11 8.29 -0.16 -1.21
C ASP A 11 9.70 -0.14 -1.77
N ASP A 12 10.59 0.64 -1.17
CA ASP A 12 11.95 0.77 -1.69
C ASP A 12 12.90 -0.31 -1.19
N GLU A 13 12.42 -1.29 -0.44
CA GLU A 13 13.24 -2.39 0.05
C GLU A 13 12.94 -3.65 -0.76
N PRO A 14 13.87 -4.05 -1.65
CA PRO A 14 13.60 -5.20 -2.53
C PRO A 14 13.35 -6.51 -1.77
N ASP A 15 14.05 -6.72 -0.67
CA ASP A 15 13.86 -7.96 0.11
C ASP A 15 12.47 -8.03 0.70
N PHE A 16 11.98 -6.92 1.23
CA PHE A 16 10.64 -6.86 1.77
C PHE A 16 9.61 -7.11 0.67
N CYS A 17 9.79 -6.47 -0.48
CA CYS A 17 8.89 -6.65 -1.61
C CYS A 17 8.83 -8.11 -2.04
N SER A 18 9.99 -8.76 -2.07
CA SER A 18 10.08 -10.15 -2.48
C SER A 18 9.31 -11.07 -1.53
N ILE A 19 9.46 -10.83 -0.23
CA ILE A 19 8.77 -11.63 0.77
C ILE A 19 7.26 -11.45 0.67
N VAL A 20 6.82 -10.22 0.57
CA VAL A 20 5.40 -9.92 0.48
C VAL A 20 4.81 -10.48 -0.82
N GLN A 21 5.53 -10.30 -1.92
CA GLN A 21 5.08 -10.82 -3.20
C GLN A 21 4.91 -12.32 -3.15
N GLY A 22 5.89 -13.05 -2.61
CA GLY A 22 5.82 -14.50 -2.51
C GLY A 22 4.62 -14.95 -1.71
N ASN A 23 4.38 -14.29 -0.59
CA ASN A 23 3.29 -14.67 0.27
C ASN A 23 1.92 -14.39 -0.39
N LEU A 24 1.80 -13.24 -1.03
CA LEU A 24 0.55 -12.90 -1.69
C LEU A 24 0.27 -13.82 -2.88
N GLU A 25 1.30 -14.20 -3.60
CA GLU A 25 1.12 -15.12 -4.72
C GLU A 25 0.65 -16.49 -4.25
N LYS A 26 1.13 -16.93 -3.09
CA LYS A 26 0.64 -18.17 -2.51
C LYS A 26 -0.83 -18.08 -2.14
N GLU A 27 -1.29 -16.88 -1.81
CA GLU A 27 -2.69 -16.68 -1.46
C GLU A 27 -3.58 -16.48 -2.68
N GLY A 28 -3.01 -16.54 -3.86
CA GLY A 28 -3.80 -16.47 -5.08
C GLY A 28 -3.86 -15.10 -5.74
N PHE A 29 -3.04 -14.17 -5.29
CA PHE A 29 -3.00 -12.83 -5.91
C PHE A 29 -1.97 -12.78 -7.02
N ALA A 30 -2.20 -11.90 -7.98
CA ALA A 30 -1.19 -11.54 -8.97
C ALA A 30 -0.52 -10.27 -8.45
N VAL A 31 0.80 -10.27 -8.36
CA VAL A 31 1.52 -9.19 -7.68
C VAL A 31 2.51 -8.50 -8.60
N GLU A 32 2.51 -7.19 -8.55
CA GLU A 32 3.49 -6.37 -9.23
C GLU A 32 4.17 -5.50 -8.18
N VAL A 33 5.42 -5.13 -8.40
CA VAL A 33 6.20 -4.38 -7.43
C VAL A 33 6.73 -3.10 -8.04
N ALA A 34 6.74 -2.03 -7.28
CA ALA A 34 7.40 -0.78 -7.63
C ALA A 34 8.30 -0.39 -6.46
N TYR A 35 9.44 0.19 -6.76
CA TYR A 35 10.45 0.47 -5.73
C TYR A 35 10.53 1.92 -5.31
N ASP A 36 9.68 2.77 -5.84
CA ASP A 36 9.56 4.14 -5.36
C ASP A 36 8.18 4.69 -5.70
N GLY A 37 7.87 5.85 -5.15
CA GLY A 37 6.54 6.42 -5.30
C GLY A 37 6.20 6.81 -6.73
N ASN A 38 7.19 7.32 -7.47
CA ASN A 38 6.94 7.72 -8.84
C ASN A 38 6.68 6.51 -9.75
N GLU A 39 7.46 5.46 -9.55
CA GLU A 39 7.24 4.23 -10.30
C GLU A 39 5.88 3.63 -9.95
N GLY A 40 5.54 3.62 -8.67
CA GLY A 40 4.26 3.09 -8.22
C GLY A 40 3.10 3.83 -8.82
N LEU A 41 3.16 5.15 -8.79
CA LEU A 41 2.09 5.97 -9.33
C LEU A 41 1.95 5.77 -10.84
N ALA A 42 3.07 5.67 -11.54
CA ALA A 42 3.04 5.44 -12.99
C ALA A 42 2.37 4.10 -13.30
N LYS A 43 2.68 3.07 -12.52
CA LYS A 43 2.09 1.75 -12.74
C LYS A 43 0.60 1.74 -12.45
N VAL A 44 0.18 2.44 -11.40
CA VAL A 44 -1.24 2.53 -11.06
C VAL A 44 -2.00 3.20 -12.20
N LYS A 45 -1.45 4.26 -12.75
CA LYS A 45 -2.12 4.99 -13.83
C LYS A 45 -2.15 4.18 -15.12
N ALA A 46 -1.09 3.44 -15.40
CA ALA A 46 -1.01 2.66 -16.63
C ALA A 46 -1.93 1.44 -16.59
N ASN A 47 -2.04 0.80 -15.44
CA ASN A 47 -2.82 -0.43 -15.32
C ASN A 47 -3.31 -0.56 -13.88
N PRO A 48 -4.44 0.06 -13.55
CA PRO A 48 -4.92 0.13 -12.16
C PRO A 48 -5.06 -1.26 -11.53
N PRO A 49 -4.44 -1.47 -10.37
CA PRO A 49 -4.57 -2.75 -9.67
C PRO A 49 -5.87 -2.80 -8.86
N ASP A 50 -6.15 -3.96 -8.27
CA ASP A 50 -7.32 -4.10 -7.41
C ASP A 50 -7.05 -3.55 -6.01
N ALA A 51 -5.79 -3.53 -5.59
CA ALA A 51 -5.42 -2.94 -4.30
C ALA A 51 -3.93 -2.59 -4.33
N ILE A 52 -3.53 -1.73 -3.41
CA ILE A 52 -2.14 -1.24 -3.33
C ILE A 52 -1.64 -1.39 -1.90
N VAL A 53 -0.42 -1.89 -1.76
CA VAL A 53 0.31 -1.87 -0.49
C VAL A 53 1.39 -0.81 -0.66
N LEU A 54 1.39 0.20 0.18
CA LEU A 54 2.17 1.40 -0.05
C LEU A 54 2.96 1.80 1.19
N ASP A 55 4.28 1.79 1.06
CA ASP A 55 5.16 2.23 2.14
C ASP A 55 5.15 3.75 2.23
N VAL A 56 5.12 4.29 3.45
CA VAL A 56 5.15 5.73 3.65
C VAL A 56 6.55 6.29 3.44
N MET A 57 7.56 5.58 3.97
CA MET A 57 8.92 6.12 4.00
C MET A 57 9.70 5.72 2.77
N MET A 58 9.61 6.52 1.74
CA MET A 58 10.36 6.29 0.51
C MET A 58 11.05 7.58 0.09
N PRO A 59 12.22 7.47 -0.55
CA PRO A 59 12.89 8.67 -1.04
C PRO A 59 12.09 9.34 -2.15
N GLU A 60 12.31 10.61 -2.32
CA GLU A 60 11.75 11.46 -3.37
C GLU A 60 10.26 11.71 -3.21
N LYS A 61 9.44 10.69 -3.28
CA LYS A 61 7.99 10.86 -3.17
C LYS A 61 7.46 9.86 -2.17
N ASP A 62 7.05 10.34 -1.02
CA ASP A 62 6.60 9.45 0.04
C ASP A 62 5.20 8.87 -0.24
N GLY A 63 4.83 7.88 0.58
CA GLY A 63 3.57 7.20 0.39
C GLY A 63 2.35 8.08 0.60
N TYR A 64 2.43 9.06 1.48
CA TYR A 64 1.29 9.97 1.67
C TYR A 64 1.01 10.75 0.40
N ALA A 65 2.07 11.22 -0.26
CA ALA A 65 1.90 11.96 -1.51
C ALA A 65 1.30 11.08 -2.60
N VAL A 66 1.76 9.84 -2.70
CA VAL A 66 1.21 8.90 -3.68
C VAL A 66 -0.26 8.62 -3.39
N CYS A 67 -0.57 8.35 -2.14
CA CYS A 67 -1.94 8.07 -1.73
C CYS A 67 -2.87 9.24 -2.06
N LYS A 68 -2.42 10.44 -1.77
CA LYS A 68 -3.21 11.63 -2.03
C LYS A 68 -3.51 11.77 -3.52
N GLU A 69 -2.51 11.59 -4.37
CA GLU A 69 -2.73 11.69 -5.81
C GLU A 69 -3.72 10.66 -6.31
N ILE A 70 -3.62 9.44 -5.79
CA ILE A 70 -4.54 8.38 -6.18
C ILE A 70 -5.96 8.71 -5.73
N LYS A 71 -6.12 9.19 -4.51
CA LYS A 71 -7.44 9.47 -3.97
C LYS A 71 -8.08 10.72 -4.59
N GLU A 72 -7.27 11.58 -5.18
CA GLU A 72 -7.79 12.75 -5.86
C GLU A 72 -8.19 12.47 -7.32
N ASP A 73 -7.82 11.30 -7.83
CA ASP A 73 -8.13 10.92 -9.21
C ASP A 73 -9.45 10.15 -9.23
N VAL A 74 -10.44 10.67 -9.93
CA VAL A 74 -11.77 10.06 -9.94
C VAL A 74 -11.75 8.62 -10.47
N LYS A 75 -10.77 8.27 -11.27
CA LYS A 75 -10.68 6.92 -11.83
C LYS A 75 -9.99 5.96 -10.89
N LEU A 76 -9.21 6.45 -9.94
CA LEU A 76 -8.35 5.62 -9.10
C LEU A 76 -8.75 5.63 -7.64
N ARG A 77 -9.54 6.59 -7.23
CA ARG A 77 -9.76 6.82 -5.79
C ARG A 77 -10.46 5.69 -5.07
N ASP A 78 -11.12 4.79 -5.79
CA ASP A 78 -11.80 3.69 -5.14
C ASP A 78 -10.91 2.47 -4.93
N ILE A 79 -9.66 2.51 -5.41
CA ILE A 79 -8.73 1.42 -5.21
C ILE A 79 -8.32 1.39 -3.73
N PRO A 80 -8.51 0.27 -3.03
CA PRO A 80 -8.11 0.18 -1.63
C PRO A 80 -6.60 0.30 -1.48
N ILE A 81 -6.17 1.05 -0.48
CA ILE A 81 -4.75 1.26 -0.19
C ILE A 81 -4.46 0.87 1.25
N VAL A 82 -3.50 -0.04 1.43
CA VAL A 82 -2.96 -0.39 2.74
C VAL A 82 -1.65 0.35 2.88
N MET A 83 -1.58 1.28 3.84
CA MET A 83 -0.38 2.07 4.05
C MET A 83 0.47 1.45 5.14
N LEU A 84 1.76 1.30 4.87
CA LEU A 84 2.71 0.78 5.86
C LEU A 84 3.42 1.95 6.50
N THR A 85 3.21 2.15 7.79
CA THR A 85 3.74 3.32 8.48
C THR A 85 4.90 2.94 9.38
N ALA A 86 5.86 3.84 9.52
CA ALA A 86 6.95 3.62 10.44
C ALA A 86 6.46 3.98 11.83
N VAL A 87 6.17 2.97 12.62
CA VAL A 87 5.66 3.20 13.95
C VAL A 87 6.73 3.20 14.97
N ALA A 88 7.86 3.47 14.53
CA ALA A 88 8.95 3.34 15.41
C ALA A 88 8.74 4.08 16.70
N SER A 89 7.93 5.05 16.72
CA SER A 89 7.88 5.93 17.85
C SER A 89 6.44 6.28 18.17
N HIS A 90 6.09 6.14 19.41
CA HIS A 90 4.78 6.56 19.86
C HIS A 90 4.65 8.08 19.82
N VAL A 91 5.77 8.76 19.91
CA VAL A 91 5.76 10.19 19.75
C VAL A 91 5.31 10.56 18.35
N THR A 92 5.84 9.85 17.39
CA THR A 92 5.45 10.00 16.01
C THR A 92 3.98 9.64 15.85
N SER A 93 3.59 8.61 16.49
CA SER A 93 2.22 8.15 16.46
C SER A 93 1.25 9.23 16.93
N THR A 94 1.60 9.90 18.01
CA THR A 94 0.78 10.99 18.54
C THR A 94 0.69 12.12 17.54
N ARG A 95 1.79 12.43 16.93
CA ARG A 95 1.85 13.52 15.96
C ARG A 95 1.01 13.17 14.72
N TYR A 96 1.13 11.97 14.25
CA TYR A 96 0.36 11.53 13.11
C TYR A 96 -1.12 11.49 13.41
N SER A 97 -1.47 11.07 14.58
CA SER A 97 -2.84 11.02 14.99
C SER A 97 -3.52 12.38 14.84
N HIS A 98 -2.84 13.40 15.26
CA HIS A 98 -3.33 14.75 15.14
C HIS A 98 -3.41 15.18 13.67
N PHE A 99 -2.37 14.87 12.93
CA PHE A 99 -2.26 15.25 11.54
C PHE A 99 -3.22 14.44 10.67
N ASP A 100 -3.36 13.19 10.99
CA ASP A 100 -4.17 12.27 10.20
C ASP A 100 -5.64 12.62 10.22
N GLY A 101 -6.10 13.23 11.25
CA GLY A 101 -7.47 13.70 11.29
C GLY A 101 -7.79 14.55 10.09
N MET A 102 -6.75 15.08 9.42
CA MET A 102 -6.92 15.96 8.31
C MET A 102 -6.63 15.31 6.97
N SER A 103 -5.84 14.23 6.95
CA SER A 103 -5.39 13.71 5.68
C SER A 103 -5.34 12.19 5.60
N MET A 104 -6.10 11.50 6.44
CA MET A 104 -6.13 10.05 6.37
C MET A 104 -6.97 9.60 5.20
N GLU A 105 -6.31 9.19 4.15
CA GLU A 105 -6.99 8.79 2.94
C GLU A 105 -6.82 7.33 2.59
N ALA A 106 -5.87 6.64 3.22
CA ALA A 106 -5.70 5.22 2.98
C ALA A 106 -6.82 4.44 3.65
N ASP A 107 -7.06 3.24 3.15
CA ASP A 107 -8.15 2.42 3.64
C ASP A 107 -7.75 1.60 4.86
N ASP A 108 -6.46 1.36 5.04
CA ASP A 108 -5.96 0.72 6.25
C ASP A 108 -4.51 1.17 6.47
N TYR A 109 -4.08 1.14 7.73
CA TYR A 109 -2.72 1.54 8.12
C TYR A 109 -2.13 0.43 8.98
N LEU A 110 -0.99 -0.10 8.56
CA LEU A 110 -0.31 -1.14 9.32
C LEU A 110 1.05 -0.63 9.76
N PRO A 111 1.40 -0.84 11.02
CA PRO A 111 2.72 -0.41 11.50
C PRO A 111 3.81 -1.31 10.99
N LYS A 112 4.95 -0.76 10.66
CA LYS A 112 6.13 -1.56 10.37
C LYS A 112 6.86 -1.89 11.65
N PRO A 113 7.40 -3.07 11.77
CA PRO A 113 7.42 -4.12 10.76
C PRO A 113 6.08 -4.85 10.67
N ALA A 114 5.50 -4.88 9.48
CA ALA A 114 4.26 -5.61 9.26
C ALA A 114 4.60 -6.95 8.66
N SER A 115 3.97 -8.00 9.14
CA SER A 115 4.20 -9.31 8.58
C SER A 115 3.46 -9.47 7.27
N ALA A 116 3.93 -10.38 6.43
CA ALA A 116 3.24 -10.66 5.19
C ALA A 116 1.80 -11.13 5.46
N GLN A 117 1.60 -11.82 6.57
CA GLN A 117 0.27 -12.29 6.95
C GLN A 117 -0.65 -11.16 7.33
N ASP A 118 -0.14 -10.15 8.05
CA ASP A 118 -0.95 -8.99 8.40
C ASP A 118 -1.36 -8.24 7.15
N ILE A 119 -0.45 -8.09 6.21
CA ILE A 119 -0.73 -7.41 4.95
C ILE A 119 -1.78 -8.19 4.16
N THR A 120 -1.61 -9.51 4.07
CA THR A 120 -2.55 -10.38 3.37
C THR A 120 -3.95 -10.27 3.97
N GLN A 121 -4.04 -10.29 5.29
CA GLN A 121 -5.34 -10.23 5.95
C GLN A 121 -6.01 -8.89 5.70
N SER A 122 -5.26 -7.80 5.76
CA SER A 122 -5.81 -6.48 5.48
C SER A 122 -6.36 -6.42 4.05
N LEU A 123 -5.60 -6.93 3.09
CA LEU A 123 -6.04 -6.94 1.70
C LEU A 123 -7.30 -7.77 1.51
N LYS A 124 -7.37 -8.93 2.15
CA LYS A 124 -8.56 -9.77 2.04
C LYS A 124 -9.77 -9.07 2.61
N ASN A 125 -9.59 -8.39 3.74
CA ASN A 125 -10.69 -7.65 4.35
C ASN A 125 -11.19 -6.55 3.42
N LEU A 126 -10.28 -5.79 2.85
CA LEU A 126 -10.65 -4.69 1.97
C LEU A 126 -11.27 -5.16 0.65
N LEU A 127 -10.86 -6.32 0.17
CA LEU A 127 -11.37 -6.86 -1.08
C LEU A 127 -12.54 -7.81 -0.87
N ASN A 128 -12.97 -8.00 0.35
CA ASN A 128 -14.09 -8.89 0.70
C ASN A 128 -13.83 -10.34 0.30
N LEU A 129 -12.64 -10.80 0.63
CA LEU A 129 -12.25 -12.18 0.32
C LEU A 129 -12.20 -13.06 1.56
#